data_16bd4b8e49a7d60e1851eec91ef63d38
#
_entry.id   16bd4b8e49a7d60e1851eec91ef63d38
#
_cell.length_a   1.000
_cell.length_b   1.000
_cell.length_c   1.000
_cell.angle_alpha   90.00
_cell.angle_beta   90.00
_cell.angle_gamma   90.00
#
_symmetry.space_group_name_H-M   'P 1'
#
loop_
_entity.id
_entity.type
_entity.pdbx_description
1 polymer ?
#
loop_
_entity_poly.entity_id
_entity_poly.type
_entity_poly.pdbx_seq_one_letter_code
_entity_poly.pdbx_strand_id
1 'polypeptide(L)'
;MNPMISVPRAKQVRAEARDALSGNYARLFLLTLIALLFGAYHLLWPVLPPIAFRVAPISDVIREIYSLCATAVHHLGIHLPHHGEFFVRLNDWSTALWTIFACTWALQLFWSLVGHTARLGLLRCRVARIDGEQASASTLFSGFGEFFWKALWLKIRKALFIFLWSLLFVIPGIIAAYRYAMADYALCENPEMSARDALRESARMMKGNKWRLLCLRLSFLGWHILSLFTLGIGTVFLAPYTGQAEAVFYHHVSGRAAVRKMVEGLAEISEGL
;
A
#
# COMPACT_ATOMS: atom_id res chain seq x y z
N MET A 1 14.31 -21.91 23.43
CA MET A 1 13.83 -20.59 23.92
C MET A 1 14.61 -19.56 23.13
N ASN A 2 14.04 -18.99 22.05
CA ASN A 2 14.75 -17.96 21.29
C ASN A 2 14.92 -16.73 22.19
N PRO A 3 16.13 -16.18 22.38
CA PRO A 3 16.30 -14.93 23.08
C PRO A 3 15.39 -13.92 22.38
N MET A 4 14.52 -13.26 23.14
CA MET A 4 13.62 -12.25 22.58
C MET A 4 14.50 -11.19 21.91
N ILE A 5 14.53 -11.19 20.59
CA ILE A 5 15.23 -10.18 19.80
C ILE A 5 14.56 -8.86 20.18
N SER A 6 15.28 -8.05 20.95
CA SER A 6 14.76 -6.78 21.46
C SER A 6 14.75 -5.78 20.31
N VAL A 7 13.59 -5.63 19.69
CA VAL A 7 13.41 -4.57 18.67
C VAL A 7 13.58 -3.21 19.35
N PRO A 8 14.41 -2.30 18.82
CA PRO A 8 14.66 -0.99 19.42
C PRO A 8 13.41 -0.12 19.44
N ARG A 9 13.44 0.96 20.23
CA ARG A 9 12.33 1.91 20.30
C ARG A 9 12.18 2.67 18.96
N ALA A 10 10.98 3.14 18.64
CA ALA A 10 10.67 3.87 17.41
C ALA A 10 11.65 5.04 17.12
N LYS A 11 12.15 5.72 18.16
CA LYS A 11 13.15 6.80 18.01
C LYS A 11 14.47 6.28 17.44
N GLN A 12 14.94 5.13 17.89
CA GLN A 12 16.17 4.50 17.41
C GLN A 12 16.03 3.98 15.99
N VAL A 13 14.92 3.31 15.69
CA VAL A 13 14.61 2.84 14.30
C VAL A 13 14.58 4.01 13.31
N ARG A 14 14.03 5.16 13.72
CA ARG A 14 14.01 6.37 12.87
C ARG A 14 15.39 7.00 12.71
N ALA A 15 16.25 6.93 13.74
CA ALA A 15 17.63 7.41 13.64
C ALA A 15 18.41 6.54 12.63
N GLU A 16 18.40 5.22 12.81
CA GLU A 16 19.03 4.26 11.89
C GLU A 16 18.52 4.42 10.44
N ALA A 17 17.21 4.67 10.27
CA ALA A 17 16.64 4.92 8.94
C ALA A 17 17.16 6.22 8.31
N ARG A 18 17.39 7.28 9.10
CA ARG A 18 18.00 8.53 8.59
C ARG A 18 19.46 8.31 8.22
N ASP A 19 20.19 7.57 9.03
CA ASP A 19 21.60 7.28 8.77
C ASP A 19 21.75 6.44 7.48
N ALA A 20 20.88 5.43 7.29
CA ALA A 20 20.85 4.63 6.08
C ALA A 20 20.46 5.45 4.82
N LEU A 21 19.69 6.54 4.98
CA LEU A 21 19.32 7.46 3.91
C LEU A 21 20.38 8.53 3.65
N SER A 22 21.28 8.79 4.57
CA SER A 22 22.29 9.83 4.43
C SER A 22 23.15 9.60 3.19
N GLY A 23 23.34 10.66 2.40
CA GLY A 23 24.10 10.61 1.15
C GLY A 23 23.38 9.97 -0.07
N ASN A 24 22.26 9.27 0.12
CA ASN A 24 21.56 8.56 -0.98
C ASN A 24 20.04 8.76 -1.00
N TYR A 25 19.56 9.78 -0.31
CA TYR A 25 18.11 10.08 -0.27
C TYR A 25 17.53 10.29 -1.67
N ALA A 26 18.21 11.06 -2.53
CA ALA A 26 17.75 11.37 -3.88
C ALA A 26 17.55 10.10 -4.73
N ARG A 27 18.46 9.12 -4.62
CA ARG A 27 18.35 7.85 -5.35
C ARG A 27 17.14 7.04 -4.90
N LEU A 28 16.94 6.89 -3.58
CA LEU A 28 15.77 6.19 -3.03
C LEU A 28 14.47 6.94 -3.29
N PHE A 29 14.50 8.27 -3.29
CA PHE A 29 13.38 9.10 -3.68
C PHE A 29 13.01 8.86 -5.14
N LEU A 30 13.96 8.85 -6.05
CA LEU A 30 13.74 8.58 -7.48
C LEU A 30 13.14 7.16 -7.68
N LEU A 31 13.70 6.14 -7.02
CA LEU A 31 13.18 4.77 -7.08
C LEU A 31 11.76 4.67 -6.51
N THR A 32 11.47 5.42 -5.44
CA THR A 32 10.12 5.49 -4.86
C THR A 32 9.16 6.20 -5.82
N LEU A 33 9.60 7.25 -6.51
CA LEU A 33 8.80 7.96 -7.51
C LEU A 33 8.49 7.06 -8.71
N ILE A 34 9.48 6.32 -9.21
CA ILE A 34 9.27 5.32 -10.27
C ILE A 34 8.26 4.26 -9.80
N ALA A 35 8.43 3.69 -8.61
CA ALA A 35 7.51 2.71 -8.06
C ALA A 35 6.08 3.27 -7.88
N LEU A 36 5.95 4.55 -7.55
CA LEU A 36 4.67 5.25 -7.46
C LEU A 36 3.99 5.37 -8.82
N LEU A 37 4.73 5.68 -9.89
CA LEU A 37 4.21 5.69 -11.27
C LEU A 37 3.69 4.31 -11.68
N PHE A 38 4.32 3.22 -11.21
CA PHE A 38 3.85 1.85 -11.41
C PHE A 38 2.74 1.41 -10.41
N GLY A 39 2.17 2.35 -9.64
CA GLY A 39 1.03 2.07 -8.76
C GLY A 39 1.39 1.37 -7.45
N ALA A 40 2.64 1.44 -6.99
CA ALA A 40 3.07 0.86 -5.71
C ALA A 40 2.36 1.47 -4.49
N TYR A 41 1.84 2.67 -4.64
CA TYR A 41 1.05 3.38 -3.63
C TYR A 41 -0.27 3.85 -4.23
N HIS A 42 -1.38 3.51 -3.58
CA HIS A 42 -2.72 3.91 -4.01
C HIS A 42 -3.03 5.35 -3.52
N LEU A 43 -2.38 6.34 -4.11
CA LEU A 43 -2.53 7.74 -3.68
C LEU A 43 -3.90 8.33 -4.04
N LEU A 44 -4.53 7.87 -5.12
CA LEU A 44 -5.78 8.43 -5.66
C LEU A 44 -7.02 7.56 -5.39
N TRP A 45 -6.86 6.43 -4.69
CA TRP A 45 -7.94 5.48 -4.46
C TRP A 45 -9.18 6.02 -3.73
N PRO A 46 -9.09 6.87 -2.69
CA PRO A 46 -10.28 7.23 -1.93
C PRO A 46 -11.19 8.27 -2.60
N VAL A 47 -10.75 8.92 -3.70
CA VAL A 47 -11.46 10.08 -4.23
C VAL A 47 -12.46 9.73 -5.34
N LEU A 48 -12.16 8.79 -6.22
CA LEU A 48 -12.97 8.50 -7.40
C LEU A 48 -14.22 7.62 -7.15
N PRO A 49 -14.17 6.52 -6.36
CA PRO A 49 -15.34 5.67 -6.15
C PRO A 49 -16.54 6.35 -5.48
N PRO A 50 -16.36 7.16 -4.41
CA PRO A 50 -17.50 7.78 -3.74
C PRO A 50 -18.24 8.82 -4.57
N ILE A 51 -17.59 9.43 -5.56
CA ILE A 51 -18.23 10.38 -6.46
C ILE A 51 -19.15 9.65 -7.44
N ALA A 52 -18.68 8.56 -8.05
CA ALA A 52 -19.48 7.75 -8.96
C ALA A 52 -20.69 7.09 -8.27
N PHE A 53 -20.53 6.65 -7.02
CA PHE A 53 -21.62 6.05 -6.23
C PHE A 53 -22.70 7.06 -5.81
N ARG A 54 -22.37 8.36 -5.72
CA ARG A 54 -23.33 9.43 -5.38
C ARG A 54 -24.09 9.96 -6.58
N VAL A 55 -23.64 9.71 -7.79
CA VAL A 55 -24.31 10.18 -9.01
C VAL A 55 -25.44 9.25 -9.44
N ALA A 56 -25.34 7.94 -9.17
CA ALA A 56 -26.37 6.96 -9.54
C ALA A 56 -27.77 7.26 -8.94
N PRO A 57 -27.94 7.58 -7.65
CA PRO A 57 -29.26 7.95 -7.11
C PRO A 57 -29.78 9.31 -7.59
N ILE A 58 -28.91 10.21 -8.05
CA ILE A 58 -29.30 11.52 -8.58
C ILE A 58 -30.07 11.37 -9.89
N SER A 59 -29.73 10.38 -10.74
CA SER A 59 -30.44 10.13 -11.99
C SER A 59 -31.89 9.73 -11.75
N ASP A 60 -32.16 8.97 -10.69
CA ASP A 60 -33.51 8.54 -10.35
C ASP A 60 -34.35 9.70 -9.78
N VAL A 61 -33.74 10.54 -8.95
CA VAL A 61 -34.37 11.78 -8.44
C VAL A 61 -34.67 12.77 -9.55
N ILE A 62 -33.72 12.94 -10.51
CA ILE A 62 -33.94 13.80 -11.67
C ILE A 62 -35.08 13.25 -12.54
N ARG A 63 -35.18 11.92 -12.72
CA ARG A 63 -36.27 11.27 -13.44
C ARG A 63 -37.65 11.57 -12.79
N GLU A 64 -37.69 11.48 -11.46
CA GLU A 64 -38.92 11.71 -10.69
C GLU A 64 -39.34 13.18 -10.73
N ILE A 65 -38.40 14.13 -10.54
CA ILE A 65 -38.64 15.55 -10.67
C ILE A 65 -39.11 15.91 -12.10
N TYR A 66 -38.46 15.34 -13.12
CA TYR A 66 -38.85 15.58 -14.53
C TYR A 66 -40.24 15.07 -14.82
N SER A 67 -40.64 13.89 -14.34
CA SER A 67 -41.97 13.33 -14.53
C SER A 67 -43.06 14.21 -13.89
N LEU A 68 -42.80 14.73 -12.67
CA LEU A 68 -43.67 15.66 -11.97
C LEU A 68 -43.81 17.01 -12.71
N CYS A 69 -42.67 17.57 -13.15
CA CYS A 69 -42.68 18.83 -13.91
C CYS A 69 -43.39 18.66 -15.26
N ALA A 70 -43.17 17.56 -15.98
CA ALA A 70 -43.78 17.26 -17.24
C ALA A 70 -45.32 17.12 -17.12
N THR A 71 -45.78 16.47 -16.04
CA THR A 71 -47.22 16.34 -15.74
C THR A 71 -47.85 17.70 -15.45
N ALA A 72 -47.17 18.54 -14.62
CA ALA A 72 -47.62 19.88 -14.29
C ALA A 72 -47.70 20.80 -15.53
N VAL A 73 -46.73 20.75 -16.43
CA VAL A 73 -46.64 21.58 -17.63
C VAL A 73 -47.62 21.11 -18.68
N HIS A 74 -47.93 19.81 -18.79
CA HIS A 74 -48.94 19.26 -19.64
C HIS A 74 -50.35 19.83 -19.30
N HIS A 75 -50.63 20.03 -18.01
CA HIS A 75 -51.87 20.70 -17.55
C HIS A 75 -51.94 22.17 -17.93
N LEU A 76 -50.81 22.82 -18.24
CA LEU A 76 -50.72 24.20 -18.72
C LEU A 76 -50.77 24.32 -20.27
N GLY A 77 -51.00 23.22 -20.98
CA GLY A 77 -51.11 23.20 -22.45
C GLY A 77 -49.79 23.37 -23.21
N ILE A 78 -48.65 23.26 -22.49
CA ILE A 78 -47.32 23.34 -23.10
C ILE A 78 -46.85 21.92 -23.46
N HIS A 79 -46.67 21.65 -24.76
CA HIS A 79 -46.14 20.37 -25.24
C HIS A 79 -44.61 20.34 -25.04
N LEU A 80 -44.17 19.59 -24.05
CA LEU A 80 -42.73 19.23 -23.91
C LEU A 80 -42.38 18.13 -24.94
N PRO A 81 -41.14 18.11 -25.45
CA PRO A 81 -40.69 17.05 -26.37
C PRO A 81 -40.86 15.67 -25.72
N HIS A 82 -41.16 14.67 -26.57
CA HIS A 82 -41.56 13.32 -26.18
C HIS A 82 -40.66 12.77 -25.05
N HIS A 83 -41.29 12.38 -23.96
CA HIS A 83 -40.65 11.81 -22.77
C HIS A 83 -39.63 10.70 -23.08
N GLY A 84 -39.86 9.91 -24.12
CA GLY A 84 -39.01 8.79 -24.53
C GLY A 84 -37.59 9.19 -24.87
N GLU A 85 -37.37 10.25 -25.67
CA GLU A 85 -36.01 10.64 -26.08
C GLU A 85 -35.15 11.18 -24.93
N PHE A 86 -35.77 11.92 -23.99
CA PHE A 86 -35.05 12.44 -22.84
C PHE A 86 -34.62 11.30 -21.87
N PHE A 87 -35.53 10.33 -21.64
CA PHE A 87 -35.22 9.18 -20.78
C PHE A 87 -34.24 8.21 -21.43
N VAL A 88 -34.31 8.01 -22.76
CA VAL A 88 -33.29 7.24 -23.49
C VAL A 88 -31.95 7.90 -23.32
N ARG A 89 -31.81 9.21 -23.50
CA ARG A 89 -30.56 9.93 -23.26
C ARG A 89 -30.09 9.81 -21.82
N LEU A 90 -30.96 9.93 -20.81
CA LEU A 90 -30.58 9.72 -19.41
C LEU A 90 -30.11 8.28 -19.15
N ASN A 91 -30.75 7.30 -19.77
CA ASN A 91 -30.33 5.91 -19.67
C ASN A 91 -28.94 5.68 -20.33
N ASP A 92 -28.71 6.31 -21.49
CA ASP A 92 -27.41 6.27 -22.18
C ASP A 92 -26.30 6.90 -21.30
N TRP A 93 -26.60 8.01 -20.65
CA TRP A 93 -25.66 8.63 -19.69
C TRP A 93 -25.40 7.74 -18.47
N SER A 94 -26.43 7.05 -17.96
CA SER A 94 -26.25 6.13 -16.84
C SER A 94 -25.40 4.91 -17.22
N THR A 95 -25.65 4.32 -18.40
CA THR A 95 -24.84 3.23 -18.92
C THR A 95 -23.42 3.67 -19.22
N ALA A 96 -23.20 4.88 -19.76
CA ALA A 96 -21.88 5.44 -19.96
C ALA A 96 -21.13 5.63 -18.63
N LEU A 97 -21.79 6.13 -17.60
CA LEU A 97 -21.20 6.28 -16.27
C LEU A 97 -20.83 4.92 -15.66
N TRP A 98 -21.69 3.90 -15.78
CA TRP A 98 -21.39 2.55 -15.31
C TRP A 98 -20.23 1.90 -16.07
N THR A 99 -20.14 2.12 -17.40
CA THR A 99 -19.02 1.61 -18.20
C THR A 99 -17.72 2.31 -17.83
N ILE A 100 -17.71 3.65 -17.67
CA ILE A 100 -16.55 4.40 -17.19
C ILE A 100 -16.13 3.93 -15.79
N PHE A 101 -17.09 3.70 -14.90
CA PHE A 101 -16.84 3.16 -13.57
C PHE A 101 -16.21 1.77 -13.64
N ALA A 102 -16.79 0.85 -14.43
CA ALA A 102 -16.25 -0.49 -14.61
C ALA A 102 -14.84 -0.48 -15.21
N CYS A 103 -14.59 0.36 -16.22
CA CYS A 103 -13.28 0.53 -16.85
C CYS A 103 -12.26 1.10 -15.87
N THR A 104 -12.63 2.11 -15.06
CA THR A 104 -11.73 2.67 -14.03
C THR A 104 -11.41 1.66 -12.95
N TRP A 105 -12.38 0.85 -12.53
CA TRP A 105 -12.16 -0.24 -11.58
C TRP A 105 -11.26 -1.34 -12.13
N ALA A 106 -11.47 -1.75 -13.39
CA ALA A 106 -10.64 -2.73 -14.06
C ALA A 106 -9.19 -2.23 -14.21
N LEU A 107 -9.01 -0.98 -14.64
CA LEU A 107 -7.72 -0.33 -14.74
C LEU A 107 -7.04 -0.24 -13.36
N GLN A 108 -7.80 0.10 -12.33
CA GLN A 108 -7.30 0.19 -10.96
C GLN A 108 -6.89 -1.17 -10.39
N LEU A 109 -7.65 -2.23 -10.66
CA LEU A 109 -7.27 -3.59 -10.31
C LEU A 109 -5.97 -3.99 -11.01
N PHE A 110 -5.88 -3.77 -12.32
CA PHE A 110 -4.66 -4.02 -13.08
C PHE A 110 -3.46 -3.26 -12.50
N TRP A 111 -3.62 -1.94 -12.28
CA TRP A 111 -2.57 -1.09 -11.71
C TRP A 111 -2.17 -1.50 -10.28
N SER A 112 -3.14 -1.97 -9.49
CA SER A 112 -2.91 -2.52 -8.16
C SER A 112 -2.09 -3.82 -8.19
N LEU A 113 -2.25 -4.65 -9.21
CA LEU A 113 -1.48 -5.89 -9.38
C LEU A 113 -0.03 -5.59 -9.80
N VAL A 114 0.12 -4.75 -10.82
CA VAL A 114 1.44 -4.31 -11.32
C VAL A 114 2.19 -3.54 -10.22
N GLY A 115 1.50 -2.63 -9.53
CA GLY A 115 2.09 -1.83 -8.45
C GLY A 115 2.58 -2.65 -7.27
N HIS A 116 1.97 -3.81 -7.01
CA HIS A 116 2.41 -4.67 -5.92
C HIS A 116 3.80 -5.26 -6.20
N THR A 117 4.09 -5.68 -7.42
CA THR A 117 5.41 -6.19 -7.81
C THR A 117 6.48 -5.10 -7.78
N ALA A 118 6.17 -3.89 -8.27
CA ALA A 118 7.05 -2.74 -8.15
C ALA A 118 7.35 -2.40 -6.68
N ARG A 119 6.35 -2.52 -5.81
CA ARG A 119 6.52 -2.34 -4.35
C ARG A 119 7.49 -3.36 -3.78
N LEU A 120 7.42 -4.64 -4.17
CA LEU A 120 8.34 -5.67 -3.69
C LEU A 120 9.78 -5.38 -4.15
N GLY A 121 9.99 -4.96 -5.39
CA GLY A 121 11.30 -4.51 -5.87
C GLY A 121 11.84 -3.33 -5.04
N LEU A 122 10.96 -2.38 -4.69
CA LEU A 122 11.34 -1.27 -3.81
C LEU A 122 11.69 -1.74 -2.39
N LEU A 123 11.02 -2.75 -1.86
CA LEU A 123 11.37 -3.34 -0.56
C LEU A 123 12.76 -3.99 -0.60
N ARG A 124 13.10 -4.71 -1.69
CA ARG A 124 14.47 -5.22 -1.91
C ARG A 124 15.51 -4.11 -1.91
N CYS A 125 15.26 -3.02 -2.63
CA CYS A 125 16.16 -1.86 -2.64
C CYS A 125 16.38 -1.27 -1.24
N ARG A 126 15.35 -1.26 -0.40
CA ARG A 126 15.44 -0.75 0.98
C ARG A 126 16.22 -1.67 1.90
N VAL A 127 16.04 -2.97 1.77
CA VAL A 127 16.80 -3.98 2.54
C VAL A 127 18.26 -3.97 2.10
N ALA A 128 18.56 -4.06 0.79
CA ALA A 128 19.90 -3.97 0.24
C ALA A 128 20.67 -2.71 0.74
N ARG A 129 19.92 -1.61 0.88
CA ARG A 129 20.51 -0.38 1.41
C ARG A 129 20.96 -0.49 2.87
N ILE A 130 20.26 -1.25 3.72
CA ILE A 130 20.67 -1.50 5.11
C ILE A 130 21.93 -2.39 5.13
N ASP A 131 22.02 -3.34 4.20
CA ASP A 131 23.16 -4.22 4.07
C ASP A 131 24.39 -3.52 3.42
N GLY A 132 24.28 -2.23 3.08
CA GLY A 132 25.36 -1.42 2.50
C GLY A 132 25.44 -1.50 0.97
N GLU A 133 24.58 -2.26 0.33
CA GLU A 133 24.53 -2.40 -1.12
C GLU A 133 23.88 -1.17 -1.79
N GLN A 134 24.26 -0.93 -3.03
CA GLN A 134 23.66 0.16 -3.79
C GLN A 134 22.34 -0.28 -4.43
N ALA A 135 21.25 0.38 -4.04
CA ALA A 135 19.96 0.19 -4.69
C ALA A 135 20.04 0.56 -6.19
N SER A 136 19.66 -0.37 -7.05
CA SER A 136 19.70 -0.24 -8.51
C SER A 136 18.29 -0.28 -9.11
N ALA A 137 18.11 0.32 -10.29
CA ALA A 137 16.88 0.19 -11.05
C ALA A 137 16.59 -1.27 -11.45
N SER A 138 17.62 -2.07 -11.74
CA SER A 138 17.47 -3.50 -12.03
C SER A 138 16.90 -4.25 -10.83
N THR A 139 17.32 -3.93 -9.61
CA THR A 139 16.77 -4.49 -8.36
C THR A 139 15.28 -4.12 -8.18
N LEU A 140 14.89 -2.92 -8.59
CA LEU A 140 13.48 -2.50 -8.53
C LEU A 140 12.59 -3.38 -9.44
N PHE A 141 13.06 -3.71 -10.64
CA PHE A 141 12.31 -4.50 -11.61
C PHE A 141 12.49 -6.02 -11.45
N SER A 142 13.40 -6.50 -10.61
CA SER A 142 13.62 -7.94 -10.37
C SER A 142 12.35 -8.67 -9.88
N GLY A 143 11.45 -7.95 -9.21
CA GLY A 143 10.17 -8.50 -8.76
C GLY A 143 9.21 -8.92 -9.87
N PHE A 144 9.37 -8.40 -11.09
CA PHE A 144 8.47 -8.73 -12.21
C PHE A 144 8.75 -10.09 -12.85
N GLY A 145 9.97 -10.63 -12.75
CA GLY A 145 10.35 -11.90 -13.36
C GLY A 145 10.22 -13.09 -12.41
N GLU A 146 10.95 -13.05 -11.31
CA GLU A 146 11.22 -14.24 -10.50
C GLU A 146 10.03 -14.73 -9.67
N PHE A 147 9.24 -13.84 -9.11
CA PHE A 147 8.21 -14.22 -8.14
C PHE A 147 6.88 -13.48 -8.29
N PHE A 148 6.58 -13.00 -9.49
CA PHE A 148 5.32 -12.30 -9.78
C PHE A 148 4.08 -13.06 -9.28
N TRP A 149 3.96 -14.33 -9.62
CA TRP A 149 2.84 -15.18 -9.23
C TRP A 149 2.81 -15.46 -7.72
N LYS A 150 3.98 -15.68 -7.11
CA LYS A 150 4.08 -15.86 -5.65
C LYS A 150 3.67 -14.59 -4.90
N ALA A 151 4.09 -13.43 -5.39
CA ALA A 151 3.72 -12.12 -4.86
C ALA A 151 2.21 -11.85 -4.98
N LEU A 152 1.62 -12.17 -6.12
CA LEU A 152 0.19 -12.05 -6.36
C LEU A 152 -0.61 -12.93 -5.38
N TRP A 153 -0.23 -14.20 -5.25
CA TRP A 153 -0.84 -15.11 -4.31
C TRP A 153 -0.69 -14.65 -2.85
N LEU A 154 0.48 -14.11 -2.50
CA LEU A 154 0.70 -13.54 -1.17
C LEU A 154 -0.26 -12.37 -0.90
N LYS A 155 -0.41 -11.45 -1.87
CA LYS A 155 -1.33 -10.32 -1.76
C LYS A 155 -2.77 -10.77 -1.57
N ILE A 156 -3.24 -11.70 -2.40
CA ILE A 156 -4.61 -12.23 -2.34
C ILE A 156 -4.86 -12.92 -0.98
N ARG A 157 -3.97 -13.81 -0.55
CA ARG A 157 -4.11 -14.51 0.74
C ARG A 157 -4.07 -13.56 1.92
N LYS A 158 -3.14 -12.61 1.91
CA LYS A 158 -3.03 -11.57 2.94
C LYS A 158 -4.31 -10.75 3.03
N ALA A 159 -4.83 -10.28 1.88
CA ALA A 159 -6.08 -9.53 1.83
C ALA A 159 -7.26 -10.37 2.34
N LEU A 160 -7.37 -11.62 1.90
CA LEU A 160 -8.44 -12.53 2.31
C LEU A 160 -8.42 -12.77 3.84
N PHE A 161 -7.25 -13.05 4.42
CA PHE A 161 -7.16 -13.25 5.88
C PHE A 161 -7.50 -11.98 6.65
N ILE A 162 -7.00 -10.81 6.21
CA ILE A 162 -7.33 -9.55 6.87
C ILE A 162 -8.83 -9.25 6.75
N PHE A 163 -9.42 -9.44 5.57
CA PHE A 163 -10.84 -9.26 5.32
C PHE A 163 -11.70 -10.17 6.20
N LEU A 164 -11.36 -11.46 6.27
CA LEU A 164 -12.11 -12.44 7.09
C LEU A 164 -12.08 -12.06 8.57
N TRP A 165 -10.93 -11.62 9.09
CA TRP A 165 -10.83 -11.15 10.46
C TRP A 165 -11.54 -9.79 10.67
N SER A 166 -11.55 -8.93 9.67
CA SER A 166 -12.26 -7.64 9.72
C SER A 166 -13.77 -7.82 9.66
N LEU A 167 -14.25 -8.88 9.00
CA LEU A 167 -15.68 -9.23 8.96
C LEU A 167 -16.19 -9.64 10.34
N LEU A 168 -15.34 -10.31 11.13
CA LEU A 168 -15.70 -10.69 12.49
C LEU A 168 -15.77 -9.47 13.41
N PHE A 169 -14.71 -8.65 13.45
CA PHE A 169 -14.62 -7.35 14.13
C PHE A 169 -13.46 -6.53 13.56
N VAL A 170 -13.57 -5.22 13.61
CA VAL A 170 -12.52 -4.28 13.14
C VAL A 170 -11.19 -4.48 13.89
N ILE A 171 -11.23 -4.68 15.22
CA ILE A 171 -10.03 -4.85 16.05
C ILE A 171 -9.21 -6.09 15.66
N PRO A 172 -9.79 -7.32 15.54
CA PRO A 172 -9.06 -8.48 15.04
C PRO A 172 -8.50 -8.28 13.64
N GLY A 173 -9.22 -7.57 12.76
CA GLY A 173 -8.72 -7.21 11.41
C GLY A 173 -7.45 -6.39 11.46
N ILE A 174 -7.39 -5.37 12.33
CA ILE A 174 -6.19 -4.57 12.56
C ILE A 174 -5.05 -5.45 13.08
N ILE A 175 -5.31 -6.30 14.06
CA ILE A 175 -4.30 -7.23 14.62
C ILE A 175 -3.77 -8.17 13.54
N ALA A 176 -4.64 -8.68 12.65
CA ALA A 176 -4.25 -9.52 11.52
C ALA A 176 -3.38 -8.72 10.50
N ALA A 177 -3.73 -7.48 10.20
CA ALA A 177 -2.95 -6.62 9.33
C ALA A 177 -1.51 -6.43 9.85
N TYR A 178 -1.35 -6.18 11.15
CA TYR A 178 -0.03 -6.09 11.78
C TYR A 178 0.70 -7.44 11.85
N ARG A 179 -0.03 -8.54 12.03
CA ARG A 179 0.54 -9.90 12.03
C ARG A 179 1.21 -10.26 10.70
N TYR A 180 0.63 -9.82 9.58
CA TYR A 180 1.10 -10.13 8.23
C TYR A 180 1.86 -8.96 7.57
N ALA A 181 2.23 -7.93 8.34
CA ALA A 181 2.88 -6.73 7.82
C ALA A 181 4.25 -7.01 7.20
N MET A 182 5.01 -7.98 7.74
CA MET A 182 6.36 -8.31 7.30
C MET A 182 6.42 -9.42 6.23
N ALA A 183 5.27 -9.96 5.79
CA ALA A 183 5.24 -11.07 4.83
C ALA A 183 5.84 -10.70 3.45
N ASP A 184 5.63 -9.46 3.02
CA ASP A 184 6.18 -8.95 1.76
C ASP A 184 7.71 -8.89 1.81
N TYR A 185 8.29 -8.50 2.95
CA TYR A 185 9.74 -8.50 3.18
C TYR A 185 10.32 -9.93 3.20
N ALA A 186 9.64 -10.86 3.89
CA ALA A 186 10.08 -12.26 3.96
C ALA A 186 10.11 -12.91 2.58
N LEU A 187 9.11 -12.64 1.73
CA LEU A 187 9.09 -13.11 0.35
C LEU A 187 10.18 -12.46 -0.51
N CYS A 188 10.46 -11.17 -0.30
CA CYS A 188 11.52 -10.46 -1.03
C CYS A 188 12.91 -11.03 -0.75
N GLU A 189 13.17 -11.48 0.48
CA GLU A 189 14.45 -12.09 0.85
C GLU A 189 14.60 -13.52 0.35
N ASN A 190 13.52 -14.29 0.42
CA ASN A 190 13.49 -15.69 0.04
C ASN A 190 12.46 -15.91 -1.07
N PRO A 191 12.81 -15.65 -2.34
CA PRO A 191 11.90 -15.82 -3.48
C PRO A 191 11.40 -17.25 -3.66
N GLU A 192 12.16 -18.24 -3.18
CA GLU A 192 11.77 -19.65 -3.20
C GLU A 192 10.67 -20.00 -2.22
N MET A 193 10.45 -19.14 -1.21
CA MET A 193 9.43 -19.34 -0.18
C MET A 193 8.03 -19.30 -0.78
N SER A 194 7.15 -20.18 -0.29
CA SER A 194 5.74 -20.11 -0.67
C SER A 194 5.03 -18.94 0.01
N ALA A 195 3.94 -18.43 -0.61
CA ALA A 195 3.14 -17.36 -0.01
C ALA A 195 2.57 -17.73 1.38
N ARG A 196 2.33 -19.04 1.63
CA ARG A 196 1.89 -19.53 2.94
C ARG A 196 3.01 -19.42 3.98
N ASP A 197 4.22 -19.78 3.60
CA ASP A 197 5.36 -19.77 4.50
C ASP A 197 5.79 -18.33 4.81
N ALA A 198 5.73 -17.43 3.84
CA ALA A 198 5.94 -15.99 4.06
C ALA A 198 4.95 -15.40 5.08
N LEU A 199 3.66 -15.80 5.04
CA LEU A 199 2.67 -15.40 6.04
C LEU A 199 2.97 -15.99 7.43
N ARG A 200 3.39 -17.27 7.49
CA ARG A 200 3.76 -17.93 8.75
C ARG A 200 4.99 -17.27 9.37
N GLU A 201 6.01 -16.98 8.55
CA GLU A 201 7.23 -16.33 8.98
C GLU A 201 6.95 -14.91 9.50
N SER A 202 6.15 -14.12 8.77
CA SER A 202 5.69 -12.83 9.26
C SER A 202 4.96 -12.95 10.60
N ALA A 203 4.06 -13.92 10.73
CA ALA A 203 3.32 -14.14 11.97
C ALA A 203 4.24 -14.50 13.16
N ARG A 204 5.33 -15.25 12.88
CA ARG A 204 6.38 -15.61 13.86
C ARG A 204 7.17 -14.38 14.31
N MET A 205 7.68 -13.60 13.35
CA MET A 205 8.44 -12.38 13.60
C MET A 205 7.64 -11.32 14.37
N MET A 206 6.33 -11.20 14.02
CA MET A 206 5.46 -10.19 14.64
C MET A 206 4.87 -10.61 15.99
N LYS A 207 5.18 -11.82 16.48
CA LYS A 207 4.78 -12.25 17.82
C LYS A 207 5.52 -11.41 18.88
N GLY A 208 4.76 -10.60 19.64
CA GLY A 208 5.31 -9.66 20.63
C GLY A 208 5.75 -8.29 20.07
N ASN A 209 5.91 -8.14 18.75
CA ASN A 209 6.43 -6.92 18.13
C ASN A 209 5.36 -6.04 17.44
N LYS A 210 4.07 -6.45 17.42
CA LYS A 210 2.98 -5.72 16.77
C LYS A 210 2.83 -4.30 17.31
N TRP A 211 2.88 -4.14 18.63
CA TRP A 211 2.77 -2.86 19.30
C TRP A 211 3.91 -1.91 18.93
N ARG A 212 5.13 -2.44 18.81
CA ARG A 212 6.30 -1.66 18.40
C ARG A 212 6.18 -1.12 16.99
N LEU A 213 5.66 -1.94 16.05
CA LEU A 213 5.38 -1.48 14.69
C LEU A 213 4.26 -0.43 14.68
N LEU A 214 3.22 -0.61 15.50
CA LEU A 214 2.15 0.38 15.65
C LEU A 214 2.74 1.72 16.14
N CYS A 215 3.54 1.72 17.20
CA CYS A 215 4.20 2.92 17.70
C CYS A 215 5.11 3.58 16.65
N LEU A 216 5.83 2.79 15.86
CA LEU A 216 6.64 3.30 14.76
C LEU A 216 5.78 4.05 13.74
N ARG A 217 4.68 3.43 13.27
CA ARG A 217 3.75 4.06 12.31
C ARG A 217 3.06 5.29 12.89
N LEU A 218 2.62 5.24 14.15
CA LEU A 218 2.06 6.40 14.84
C LEU A 218 3.04 7.55 14.96
N SER A 219 4.34 7.26 15.08
CA SER A 219 5.37 8.32 15.14
C SER A 219 5.51 9.11 13.84
N PHE A 220 4.98 8.61 12.72
CA PHE A 220 4.89 9.30 11.44
C PHE A 220 3.53 9.96 11.20
N LEU A 221 2.54 9.70 12.06
CA LEU A 221 1.17 10.21 11.88
C LEU A 221 1.12 11.73 11.77
N GLY A 222 1.88 12.45 12.62
CA GLY A 222 1.95 13.91 12.56
C GLY A 222 2.44 14.43 11.20
N TRP A 223 3.42 13.77 10.60
CA TRP A 223 3.93 14.11 9.28
C TRP A 223 2.91 13.80 8.16
N HIS A 224 2.15 12.72 8.30
CA HIS A 224 1.06 12.41 7.37
C HIS A 224 -0.08 13.41 7.46
N ILE A 225 -0.42 13.87 8.69
CA ILE A 225 -1.42 14.94 8.89
C ILE A 225 -0.91 16.25 8.24
N LEU A 226 0.36 16.60 8.47
CA LEU A 226 0.95 17.78 7.84
C LEU A 226 0.94 17.68 6.31
N SER A 227 1.17 16.50 5.75
CA SER A 227 1.12 16.30 4.30
C SER A 227 -0.27 16.46 3.70
N LEU A 228 -1.32 16.32 4.50
CA LEU A 228 -2.69 16.56 4.06
C LEU A 228 -2.91 18.04 3.68
N PHE A 229 -2.30 18.98 4.40
CA PHE A 229 -2.34 20.40 4.06
C PHE A 229 -1.63 20.75 2.74
N THR A 230 -0.73 19.88 2.27
CA THR A 230 -0.08 20.01 0.96
C THR A 230 -0.75 19.16 -0.12
N LEU A 231 -2.06 18.87 0.00
CA LEU A 231 -2.83 18.02 -0.91
C LEU A 231 -2.16 16.63 -1.16
N GLY A 232 -1.45 16.11 -0.14
CA GLY A 232 -0.78 14.82 -0.21
C GLY A 232 0.63 14.85 -0.85
N ILE A 233 1.09 15.96 -1.41
CA ILE A 233 2.44 16.06 -2.00
C ILE A 233 3.52 15.69 -0.98
N GLY A 234 3.35 16.12 0.28
CA GLY A 234 4.26 15.79 1.37
C GLY A 234 4.45 14.28 1.59
N THR A 235 3.45 13.46 1.29
CA THR A 235 3.55 12.00 1.43
C THR A 235 4.56 11.39 0.48
N VAL A 236 4.74 11.96 -0.72
CA VAL A 236 5.71 11.48 -1.72
C VAL A 236 7.14 11.65 -1.18
N PHE A 237 7.42 12.80 -0.56
CA PHE A 237 8.72 13.04 0.08
C PHE A 237 8.92 12.21 1.36
N LEU A 238 7.85 11.93 2.09
CA LEU A 238 7.91 11.14 3.31
C LEU A 238 8.07 9.63 3.03
N ALA A 239 7.59 9.14 1.88
CA ALA A 239 7.55 7.72 1.53
C ALA A 239 8.92 7.01 1.54
N PRO A 240 10.04 7.57 1.07
CA PRO A 240 11.35 6.94 1.20
C PRO A 240 11.74 6.75 2.67
N TYR A 241 11.49 7.75 3.51
CA TYR A 241 11.86 7.73 4.91
C TYR A 241 11.02 6.74 5.73
N THR A 242 9.69 6.79 5.60
CA THR A 242 8.80 5.86 6.30
C THR A 242 9.05 4.42 5.87
N GLY A 243 9.26 4.20 4.58
CA GLY A 243 9.56 2.88 4.06
C GLY A 243 10.93 2.35 4.48
N GLN A 244 11.95 3.21 4.59
CA GLN A 244 13.25 2.81 5.12
C GLN A 244 13.16 2.47 6.61
N ALA A 245 12.38 3.21 7.39
CA ALA A 245 12.15 2.89 8.79
C ALA A 245 11.44 1.53 8.98
N GLU A 246 10.50 1.18 8.09
CA GLU A 246 9.88 -0.16 8.09
C GLU A 246 10.90 -1.26 7.72
N ALA A 247 11.81 -1.00 6.78
CA ALA A 247 12.87 -1.94 6.41
C ALA A 247 13.87 -2.15 7.57
N VAL A 248 14.27 -1.09 8.27
CA VAL A 248 15.10 -1.18 9.49
C VAL A 248 14.38 -1.98 10.58
N PHE A 249 13.08 -1.72 10.77
CA PHE A 249 12.28 -2.50 11.71
C PHE A 249 12.28 -4.00 11.35
N TYR A 250 12.08 -4.32 10.06
CA TYR A 250 12.15 -5.69 9.57
C TYR A 250 13.51 -6.32 9.84
N HIS A 251 14.61 -5.62 9.59
CA HIS A 251 15.99 -6.08 9.84
C HIS A 251 16.20 -6.46 11.31
N HIS A 252 15.62 -5.72 12.24
CA HIS A 252 15.67 -6.07 13.67
C HIS A 252 14.80 -7.29 14.01
N VAL A 253 13.58 -7.37 13.46
CA VAL A 253 12.62 -8.45 13.79
C VAL A 253 13.00 -9.77 13.14
N SER A 254 13.66 -9.76 11.99
CA SER A 254 14.18 -10.96 11.30
C SER A 254 15.44 -11.54 11.98
N GLY A 255 16.08 -10.78 12.90
CA GLY A 255 17.31 -11.17 13.56
C GLY A 255 18.59 -10.83 12.80
N ARG A 256 18.49 -10.29 11.58
CA ARG A 256 19.65 -9.89 10.76
C ARG A 256 20.53 -8.86 11.43
N ALA A 257 19.93 -7.92 12.15
CA ALA A 257 20.68 -6.92 12.92
C ALA A 257 21.62 -7.56 13.96
N ALA A 258 21.21 -8.65 14.58
CA ALA A 258 22.03 -9.38 15.53
C ALA A 258 23.18 -10.13 14.85
N VAL A 259 22.87 -10.79 13.72
CA VAL A 259 23.87 -11.50 12.91
C VAL A 259 24.92 -10.55 12.37
N ARG A 260 24.50 -9.40 11.85
CA ARG A 260 25.41 -8.37 11.33
C ARG A 260 26.38 -7.88 12.41
N LYS A 261 25.88 -7.52 13.60
CA LYS A 261 26.73 -7.11 14.73
C LYS A 261 27.73 -8.19 15.16
N MET A 262 27.30 -9.45 15.07
CA MET A 262 28.19 -10.56 15.37
C MET A 262 29.34 -10.68 14.36
N VAL A 263 29.01 -10.54 13.06
CA VAL A 263 30.00 -10.57 11.96
C VAL A 263 30.95 -9.39 12.05
N GLU A 264 30.44 -8.18 12.31
CA GLU A 264 31.26 -6.97 12.49
C GLU A 264 32.23 -7.15 13.68
N GLY A 265 31.77 -7.66 14.85
CA GLY A 265 32.61 -7.91 16.00
C GLY A 265 33.66 -9.02 15.75
N LEU A 266 33.34 -10.03 14.93
CA LEU A 266 34.33 -11.04 14.54
C LEU A 266 35.39 -10.47 13.60
N ALA A 267 35.00 -9.57 12.69
CA ALA A 267 35.93 -8.89 11.78
C ALA A 267 36.91 -8.00 12.57
N GLU A 268 36.42 -7.22 13.53
CA GLU A 268 37.27 -6.38 14.41
C GLU A 268 38.29 -7.21 15.20
N ILE A 269 37.90 -8.41 15.68
CA ILE A 269 38.81 -9.32 16.38
C ILE A 269 39.86 -9.86 15.40
N SER A 270 39.50 -10.17 14.16
CA SER A 270 40.43 -10.70 13.17
C SER A 270 41.43 -9.67 12.65
N GLU A 271 41.07 -8.38 12.64
CA GLU A 271 41.96 -7.28 12.24
C GLU A 271 42.92 -6.84 13.40
N GLY A 272 42.55 -7.18 14.64
CA GLY A 272 43.36 -6.88 15.83
C GLY A 272 44.37 -7.96 16.21
N LEU A 273 44.38 -9.11 15.52
CA LEU A 273 45.35 -10.22 15.68
C LEU A 273 46.43 -10.18 14.59
#